data_244bd2d52e4730e56cb9fa2cb36dd5d4
#
_entry.id   244bd2d52e4730e56cb9fa2cb36dd5d4
#
_cell.length_a   1.000
_cell.length_b   1.000
_cell.length_c   1.000
_cell.angle_alpha   90.00
_cell.angle_beta   90.00
_cell.angle_gamma   90.00
#
_symmetry.space_group_name_H-M   'P 1'
#
loop_
_entity.id
_entity.type
_entity.pdbx_description
1 polymer ?
#
loop_
_entity_poly.entity_id
_entity_poly.type
_entity_poly.pdbx_seq_one_letter_code
_entity_poly.pdbx_strand_id
1 'polypeptide(L)'
;MNNGLINNYSDLYDLRFDQIVGLERMAEKSANNLINGILDSKNIPFERVLYGLGIRYVGETVAKKLAKHFENIDNILNSDFDEMISVDEIGEKIAKSIIEFSQNEQNIDIINSLKNHNIQFEIDDSAKNVSSILLGKSFVVSGVFSNFSRDEIKKLIETNGGKVSSSISSKTTFLVAGSNMGPSKKEKAEKLNIKIISETELTNLISGQNLLF
;
A
#
# COMPACT_ATOMS: atom_id res chain seq x y z
N MET A 1 -9.24 9.01 24.80
CA MET A 1 -9.55 10.40 25.15
C MET A 1 -10.17 10.51 26.55
N ASN A 2 -11.33 9.93 26.85
CA ASN A 2 -11.95 10.09 28.17
C ASN A 2 -11.11 9.59 29.37
N ASN A 3 -10.12 8.72 29.16
CA ASN A 3 -9.26 8.19 30.22
C ASN A 3 -7.84 8.82 30.22
N GLY A 4 -7.60 9.87 29.44
CA GLY A 4 -6.33 10.60 29.41
C GLY A 4 -5.14 9.81 28.86
N LEU A 5 -5.36 8.64 28.23
CA LEU A 5 -4.28 7.80 27.71
C LEU A 5 -3.70 8.32 26.38
N ILE A 6 -4.50 9.04 25.59
CA ILE A 6 -4.11 9.60 24.30
C ILE A 6 -4.62 11.03 24.15
N ASN A 7 -3.79 11.94 23.72
CA ASN A 7 -4.10 13.34 23.39
C ASN A 7 -4.22 13.52 21.87
N ASN A 8 -3.36 12.83 21.11
CA ASN A 8 -3.35 12.81 19.67
C ASN A 8 -3.12 11.37 19.16
N TYR A 9 -3.18 11.15 17.85
CA TYR A 9 -3.10 9.81 17.28
C TYR A 9 -1.69 9.21 17.30
N SER A 10 -0.62 9.98 17.51
CA SER A 10 0.72 9.41 17.71
C SER A 10 0.84 8.66 19.04
N ASP A 11 0.09 9.08 20.06
CA ASP A 11 0.11 8.46 21.39
C ASP A 11 -0.45 7.01 21.36
N LEU A 12 -1.14 6.63 20.28
CA LEU A 12 -1.59 5.24 20.08
C LEU A 12 -0.42 4.25 20.10
N TYR A 13 0.73 4.65 19.62
CA TYR A 13 1.93 3.82 19.53
C TYR A 13 2.68 3.65 20.86
N ASP A 14 2.33 4.44 21.86
CA ASP A 14 2.84 4.33 23.25
C ASP A 14 1.91 3.50 24.16
N LEU A 15 0.74 3.09 23.64
CA LEU A 15 -0.21 2.32 24.43
C LEU A 15 0.33 0.93 24.76
N ARG A 16 0.19 0.56 26.04
CA ARG A 16 0.54 -0.78 26.53
C ARG A 16 -0.70 -1.60 26.84
N PHE A 17 -0.56 -2.91 26.75
CA PHE A 17 -1.63 -3.86 27.02
C PHE A 17 -2.26 -3.67 28.42
N ASP A 18 -1.42 -3.47 29.45
CA ASP A 18 -1.87 -3.27 30.84
C ASP A 18 -2.76 -2.04 31.02
N GLN A 19 -2.54 -0.99 30.22
CA GLN A 19 -3.36 0.22 30.25
C GLN A 19 -4.74 0.02 29.59
N ILE A 20 -4.81 -0.89 28.61
CA ILE A 20 -6.01 -1.09 27.78
C ILE A 20 -6.93 -2.14 28.38
N VAL A 21 -6.38 -3.26 28.89
CA VAL A 21 -7.17 -4.38 29.42
C VAL A 21 -8.01 -3.99 30.62
N GLY A 22 -7.63 -2.93 31.34
CA GLY A 22 -8.38 -2.39 32.48
C GLY A 22 -9.52 -1.44 32.12
N LEU A 23 -9.67 -1.10 30.84
CA LEU A 23 -10.72 -0.18 30.39
C LEU A 23 -12.09 -0.86 30.29
N GLU A 24 -13.15 -0.09 30.50
CA GLU A 24 -14.51 -0.57 30.34
C GLU A 24 -14.73 -1.20 28.97
N ARG A 25 -15.30 -2.39 28.91
CA ARG A 25 -15.58 -3.19 27.68
C ARG A 25 -14.34 -3.68 26.92
N MET A 26 -13.14 -3.61 27.52
CA MET A 26 -11.90 -4.10 26.93
C MET A 26 -11.44 -5.39 27.63
N ALA A 27 -11.88 -6.53 27.11
CA ALA A 27 -11.35 -7.83 27.52
C ALA A 27 -9.99 -8.11 26.86
N GLU A 28 -9.22 -9.09 27.39
CA GLU A 28 -7.89 -9.45 26.89
C GLU A 28 -7.82 -9.61 25.36
N LYS A 29 -8.80 -10.29 24.77
CA LYS A 29 -8.86 -10.50 23.31
C LYS A 29 -8.96 -9.16 22.56
N SER A 30 -9.78 -8.22 23.05
CA SER A 30 -9.97 -6.92 22.44
C SER A 30 -8.73 -6.05 22.58
N ALA A 31 -8.09 -6.09 23.76
CA ALA A 31 -6.84 -5.38 24.02
C ALA A 31 -5.71 -5.90 23.11
N ASN A 32 -5.54 -7.22 22.99
CA ASN A 32 -4.56 -7.82 22.09
C ASN A 32 -4.82 -7.46 20.62
N ASN A 33 -6.08 -7.52 20.18
CA ASN A 33 -6.42 -7.14 18.81
C ASN A 33 -6.08 -5.67 18.52
N LEU A 34 -6.33 -4.77 19.48
CA LEU A 34 -5.99 -3.36 19.34
C LEU A 34 -4.48 -3.16 19.26
N ILE A 35 -3.71 -3.74 20.16
CA ILE A 35 -2.23 -3.64 20.14
C ILE A 35 -1.67 -4.22 18.83
N ASN A 36 -2.14 -5.39 18.42
CA ASN A 36 -1.69 -5.99 17.16
C ASN A 36 -2.05 -5.11 15.96
N GLY A 37 -3.26 -4.54 15.91
CA GLY A 37 -3.65 -3.60 14.86
C GLY A 37 -2.78 -2.34 14.81
N ILE A 38 -2.37 -1.81 15.97
CA ILE A 38 -1.43 -0.69 16.06
C ILE A 38 -0.04 -1.11 15.54
N LEU A 39 0.44 -2.29 15.90
CA LEU A 39 1.73 -2.81 15.42
C LEU A 39 1.71 -3.04 13.91
N ASP A 40 0.64 -3.65 13.39
CA ASP A 40 0.47 -3.90 11.96
C ASP A 40 0.40 -2.60 11.14
N SER A 41 -0.15 -1.54 11.74
CA SER A 41 -0.25 -0.22 11.07
C SER A 41 1.11 0.42 10.78
N LYS A 42 2.20 -0.01 11.43
CA LYS A 42 3.56 0.47 11.15
C LYS A 42 4.05 0.05 9.76
N ASN A 43 3.47 -0.98 9.19
CA ASN A 43 3.83 -1.53 7.87
C ASN A 43 2.92 -1.01 6.73
N ILE A 44 2.07 -0.04 7.02
CA ILE A 44 1.19 0.55 6.01
C ILE A 44 2.01 1.44 5.07
N PRO A 45 1.81 1.34 3.72
CA PRO A 45 2.58 2.13 2.77
C PRO A 45 2.36 3.63 2.92
N PHE A 46 3.38 4.41 2.55
CA PHE A 46 3.45 5.87 2.76
C PHE A 46 2.22 6.63 2.26
N GLU A 47 1.70 6.31 1.08
CA GLU A 47 0.51 6.97 0.54
C GLU A 47 -0.73 6.80 1.42
N ARG A 48 -0.85 5.70 2.14
CA ARG A 48 -1.94 5.47 3.09
C ARG A 48 -1.70 6.20 4.41
N VAL A 49 -0.43 6.27 4.86
CA VAL A 49 -0.04 7.10 6.02
C VAL A 49 -0.35 8.56 5.72
N LEU A 50 0.06 9.06 4.56
CA LEU A 50 -0.21 10.43 4.13
C LEU A 50 -1.70 10.76 4.10
N TYR A 51 -2.54 9.85 3.58
CA TYR A 51 -3.98 9.98 3.65
C TYR A 51 -4.48 10.02 5.11
N GLY A 52 -3.92 9.15 5.97
CA GLY A 52 -4.25 9.05 7.40
C GLY A 52 -3.91 10.29 8.23
N LEU A 53 -2.98 11.15 7.78
CA LEU A 53 -2.69 12.43 8.43
C LEU A 53 -3.88 13.41 8.42
N GLY A 54 -4.88 13.17 7.56
CA GLY A 54 -6.11 13.96 7.54
C GLY A 54 -5.94 15.38 7.00
N ILE A 55 -4.94 15.62 6.13
CA ILE A 55 -4.74 16.92 5.49
C ILE A 55 -5.99 17.25 4.67
N ARG A 56 -6.54 18.44 4.88
CA ARG A 56 -7.78 18.86 4.21
C ARG A 56 -7.63 18.80 2.69
N TYR A 57 -8.63 18.27 2.00
CA TYR A 57 -8.66 18.03 0.54
C TYR A 57 -7.68 16.96 0.03
N VAL A 58 -6.87 16.34 0.87
CA VAL A 58 -6.00 15.23 0.49
C VAL A 58 -6.74 13.92 0.71
N GLY A 59 -7.44 13.45 -0.32
CA GLY A 59 -8.04 12.12 -0.36
C GLY A 59 -7.05 11.04 -0.79
N GLU A 60 -7.49 9.78 -0.82
CA GLU A 60 -6.62 8.63 -1.15
C GLU A 60 -5.91 8.79 -2.51
N THR A 61 -6.61 9.27 -3.55
CA THR A 61 -6.03 9.49 -4.88
C THR A 61 -4.96 10.57 -4.86
N VAL A 62 -5.23 11.69 -4.18
CA VAL A 62 -4.28 12.80 -4.03
C VAL A 62 -3.06 12.35 -3.23
N ALA A 63 -3.25 11.63 -2.12
CA ALA A 63 -2.16 11.10 -1.32
C ALA A 63 -1.22 10.18 -2.13
N LYS A 64 -1.77 9.31 -3.00
CA LYS A 64 -0.98 8.47 -3.90
C LYS A 64 -0.14 9.29 -4.88
N LYS A 65 -0.70 10.37 -5.45
CA LYS A 65 0.03 11.23 -6.38
C LYS A 65 1.15 12.01 -5.69
N LEU A 66 0.86 12.58 -4.52
CA LEU A 66 1.85 13.27 -3.71
C LEU A 66 2.98 12.33 -3.28
N ALA A 67 2.64 11.14 -2.75
CA ALA A 67 3.64 10.16 -2.36
C ALA A 67 4.53 9.75 -3.53
N LYS A 68 3.95 9.54 -4.71
CA LYS A 68 4.71 9.18 -5.92
C LYS A 68 5.63 10.30 -6.41
N HIS A 69 5.20 11.57 -6.31
CA HIS A 69 5.96 12.72 -6.80
C HIS A 69 7.08 13.10 -5.84
N PHE A 70 6.75 13.22 -4.55
CA PHE A 70 7.67 13.71 -3.51
C PHE A 70 8.49 12.61 -2.83
N GLU A 71 8.08 11.35 -2.96
CA GLU A 71 8.71 10.14 -2.45
C GLU A 71 8.76 10.01 -0.92
N ASN A 72 8.85 11.09 -0.17
CA ASN A 72 8.84 11.11 1.29
C ASN A 72 8.10 12.33 1.85
N ILE A 73 7.80 12.28 3.15
CA ILE A 73 7.07 13.35 3.83
C ILE A 73 7.88 14.66 3.93
N ASP A 74 9.20 14.57 4.07
CA ASP A 74 10.04 15.76 4.24
C ASP A 74 10.04 16.59 2.95
N ASN A 75 10.07 15.97 1.80
CA ASN A 75 9.94 16.66 0.51
C ASN A 75 8.57 17.36 0.40
N ILE A 76 7.48 16.71 0.86
CA ILE A 76 6.14 17.34 0.88
C ILE A 76 6.11 18.56 1.79
N LEU A 77 6.66 18.44 3.02
CA LEU A 77 6.64 19.51 4.01
C LEU A 77 7.52 20.71 3.61
N ASN A 78 8.57 20.49 2.83
CA ASN A 78 9.52 21.52 2.39
C ASN A 78 9.21 22.09 1.00
N SER A 79 8.24 21.50 0.27
CA SER A 79 7.88 21.98 -1.08
C SER A 79 7.18 23.34 -1.04
N ASP A 80 7.39 24.12 -2.08
CA ASP A 80 6.69 25.38 -2.27
C ASP A 80 5.37 25.23 -3.04
N PHE A 81 4.66 26.35 -3.21
CA PHE A 81 3.37 26.37 -3.88
C PHE A 81 3.46 25.96 -5.36
N ASP A 82 4.49 26.42 -6.06
CA ASP A 82 4.65 26.19 -7.49
C ASP A 82 5.00 24.72 -7.77
N GLU A 83 5.84 24.12 -6.93
CA GLU A 83 6.15 22.71 -6.96
C GLU A 83 4.89 21.86 -6.68
N MET A 84 4.10 22.24 -5.67
CA MET A 84 2.84 21.55 -5.37
C MET A 84 1.86 21.54 -6.54
N ILE A 85 1.62 22.67 -7.18
CA ILE A 85 0.68 22.76 -8.32
C ILE A 85 1.21 22.10 -9.59
N SER A 86 2.51 21.83 -9.69
CA SER A 86 3.10 21.08 -10.82
C SER A 86 2.66 19.60 -10.84
N VAL A 87 2.22 19.08 -9.71
CA VAL A 87 1.73 17.69 -9.60
C VAL A 87 0.33 17.59 -10.21
N ASP A 88 0.15 16.63 -11.10
CA ASP A 88 -1.12 16.40 -11.79
C ASP A 88 -2.30 16.23 -10.81
N GLU A 89 -3.41 16.91 -11.06
CA GLU A 89 -4.62 17.00 -10.22
C GLU A 89 -4.43 17.72 -8.87
N ILE A 90 -3.28 18.33 -8.59
CA ILE A 90 -3.09 19.17 -7.40
C ILE A 90 -3.40 20.62 -7.78
N GLY A 91 -4.59 21.07 -7.43
CA GLY A 91 -5.01 22.47 -7.62
C GLY A 91 -4.65 23.35 -6.43
N GLU A 92 -4.81 24.66 -6.61
CA GLU A 92 -4.48 25.69 -5.59
C GLU A 92 -5.05 25.39 -4.19
N LYS A 93 -6.28 24.87 -4.09
CA LYS A 93 -6.91 24.59 -2.78
C LYS A 93 -6.17 23.49 -2.03
N ILE A 94 -5.73 22.47 -2.75
CA ILE A 94 -4.98 21.34 -2.17
C ILE A 94 -3.59 21.84 -1.77
N ALA A 95 -2.88 22.54 -2.66
CA ALA A 95 -1.56 23.08 -2.41
C ALA A 95 -1.55 23.99 -1.17
N LYS A 96 -2.47 24.96 -1.09
CA LYS A 96 -2.61 25.83 0.09
C LYS A 96 -2.85 25.05 1.38
N SER A 97 -3.71 24.03 1.32
CA SER A 97 -4.02 23.21 2.50
C SER A 97 -2.80 22.40 2.99
N ILE A 98 -1.96 21.90 2.07
CA ILE A 98 -0.72 21.19 2.44
C ILE A 98 0.29 22.14 3.05
N ILE A 99 0.45 23.35 2.48
CA ILE A 99 1.36 24.38 3.01
C ILE A 99 0.89 24.83 4.41
N GLU A 100 -0.39 25.10 4.59
CA GLU A 100 -0.95 25.44 5.93
C GLU A 100 -0.70 24.30 6.93
N PHE A 101 -0.84 23.07 6.52
CA PHE A 101 -0.57 21.90 7.35
C PHE A 101 0.91 21.81 7.73
N SER A 102 1.84 22.07 6.79
CA SER A 102 3.29 22.02 7.02
C SER A 102 3.80 23.17 7.90
N GLN A 103 3.08 24.28 7.96
CA GLN A 103 3.43 25.43 8.81
C GLN A 103 2.92 25.30 10.26
N ASN A 104 2.09 24.32 10.53
CA ASN A 104 1.54 24.08 11.87
C ASN A 104 2.50 23.23 12.70
N GLU A 105 3.10 23.83 13.74
CA GLU A 105 4.05 23.16 14.64
C GLU A 105 3.49 21.87 15.25
N GLN A 106 2.21 21.85 15.64
CA GLN A 106 1.58 20.66 16.22
C GLN A 106 1.55 19.49 15.24
N ASN A 107 1.34 19.77 13.94
CA ASN A 107 1.37 18.71 12.91
C ASN A 107 2.79 18.17 12.72
N ILE A 108 3.79 19.05 12.75
CA ILE A 108 5.21 18.66 12.66
C ILE A 108 5.62 17.81 13.86
N ASP A 109 5.22 18.19 15.08
CA ASP A 109 5.49 17.41 16.29
C ASP A 109 4.87 16.00 16.21
N ILE A 110 3.63 15.90 15.72
CA ILE A 110 2.96 14.61 15.51
C ILE A 110 3.70 13.76 14.48
N ILE A 111 4.10 14.34 13.34
CA ILE A 111 4.87 13.64 12.33
C ILE A 111 6.19 13.13 12.89
N ASN A 112 6.91 13.96 13.63
CA ASN A 112 8.18 13.58 14.27
C ASN A 112 7.98 12.45 15.28
N SER A 113 6.91 12.51 16.08
CA SER A 113 6.54 11.43 17.00
C SER A 113 6.25 10.13 16.25
N LEU A 114 5.47 10.17 15.17
CA LEU A 114 5.18 9.00 14.33
C LEU A 114 6.44 8.44 13.66
N LYS A 115 7.38 9.28 13.21
CA LYS A 115 8.69 8.84 12.70
C LYS A 115 9.48 8.06 13.76
N ASN A 116 9.47 8.53 15.01
CA ASN A 116 10.13 7.85 16.13
C ASN A 116 9.52 6.47 16.42
N HIS A 117 8.25 6.26 16.06
CA HIS A 117 7.57 4.97 16.13
C HIS A 117 7.78 4.08 14.91
N ASN A 118 8.63 4.46 13.96
CA ASN A 118 8.93 3.75 12.71
C ASN A 118 7.70 3.61 11.79
N ILE A 119 6.85 4.63 11.73
CA ILE A 119 5.80 4.72 10.71
C ILE A 119 6.44 5.05 9.36
N GLN A 120 5.92 4.45 8.28
CA GLN A 120 6.46 4.60 6.94
C GLN A 120 6.13 5.99 6.38
N PHE A 121 7.14 6.87 6.32
CA PHE A 121 7.04 8.23 5.78
C PHE A 121 7.79 8.43 4.46
N GLU A 122 8.15 7.34 3.82
CA GLU A 122 8.80 7.32 2.50
C GLU A 122 8.29 6.14 1.68
N ILE A 123 8.39 6.26 0.37
CA ILE A 123 8.12 5.14 -0.53
C ILE A 123 9.20 4.09 -0.29
N ASP A 124 8.78 2.85 -0.03
CA ASP A 124 9.69 1.72 0.05
C ASP A 124 10.48 1.62 -1.27
N ASP A 125 11.81 1.62 -1.17
CA ASP A 125 12.71 1.50 -2.34
C ASP A 125 12.47 0.21 -3.13
N SER A 126 11.87 -0.81 -2.53
CA SER A 126 11.37 -1.98 -3.26
C SER A 126 10.25 -1.61 -4.26
N ALA A 127 9.51 -0.49 -4.02
CA ALA A 127 8.54 0.04 -4.96
C ALA A 127 9.19 0.94 -6.06
N LYS A 128 10.40 1.48 -5.82
CA LYS A 128 11.17 2.22 -6.84
C LYS A 128 11.78 1.29 -7.90
N ASN A 129 12.07 0.05 -7.55
CA ASN A 129 12.48 -0.99 -8.48
C ASN A 129 11.26 -1.62 -9.18
N VAL A 130 10.35 -0.79 -9.70
CA VAL A 130 9.35 -1.28 -10.64
C VAL A 130 10.09 -1.70 -11.91
N SER A 131 10.51 -2.95 -11.93
CA SER A 131 10.98 -3.58 -13.16
C SER A 131 9.86 -3.44 -14.20
N SER A 132 10.17 -2.94 -15.38
CA SER A 132 9.20 -2.80 -16.47
C SER A 132 9.01 -4.11 -17.27
N ILE A 133 9.53 -5.22 -16.78
CA ILE A 133 9.51 -6.52 -17.48
C ILE A 133 8.08 -6.98 -17.79
N LEU A 134 7.13 -6.70 -16.90
CA LEU A 134 5.72 -7.05 -17.08
C LEU A 134 4.86 -5.87 -17.57
N LEU A 135 5.47 -4.75 -17.96
CA LEU A 135 4.74 -3.57 -18.42
C LEU A 135 3.81 -3.91 -19.60
N GLY A 136 2.58 -3.43 -19.53
CA GLY A 136 1.55 -3.69 -20.54
C GLY A 136 0.90 -5.08 -20.48
N LYS A 137 1.35 -5.96 -19.57
CA LYS A 137 0.74 -7.29 -19.39
C LYS A 137 -0.29 -7.27 -18.26
N SER A 138 -1.41 -7.98 -18.47
CA SER A 138 -2.50 -8.11 -17.49
C SER A 138 -2.59 -9.56 -17.01
N PHE A 139 -2.69 -9.72 -15.70
CA PHE A 139 -2.66 -11.01 -15.02
C PHE A 139 -3.92 -11.24 -14.21
N VAL A 140 -4.35 -12.52 -14.15
CA VAL A 140 -5.32 -13.00 -13.16
C VAL A 140 -4.63 -14.08 -12.32
N VAL A 141 -4.82 -14.04 -11.00
CA VAL A 141 -4.19 -14.98 -10.06
C VAL A 141 -5.27 -15.89 -9.47
N SER A 142 -5.07 -17.20 -9.51
CA SER A 142 -6.04 -18.17 -9.01
C SER A 142 -5.39 -19.47 -8.52
N GLY A 143 -5.93 -20.01 -7.42
CA GLY A 143 -5.41 -21.25 -6.82
C GLY A 143 -4.62 -20.99 -5.54
N VAL A 144 -3.95 -22.02 -5.04
CA VAL A 144 -3.06 -22.01 -3.87
C VAL A 144 -1.65 -22.26 -4.39
N PHE A 145 -0.71 -21.45 -3.94
CA PHE A 145 0.68 -21.49 -4.38
C PHE A 145 1.56 -22.09 -3.27
N SER A 146 2.71 -22.63 -3.64
CA SER A 146 3.59 -23.36 -2.72
C SER A 146 4.60 -22.47 -2.02
N ASN A 147 5.15 -21.48 -2.73
CA ASN A 147 6.23 -20.63 -2.23
C ASN A 147 5.75 -19.21 -1.86
N PHE A 148 4.62 -18.77 -2.41
CA PHE A 148 4.06 -17.43 -2.17
C PHE A 148 2.58 -17.52 -1.80
N SER A 149 2.11 -16.60 -0.99
CA SER A 149 0.67 -16.36 -0.85
C SER A 149 0.12 -15.73 -2.14
N ARG A 150 -1.20 -15.75 -2.30
CA ARG A 150 -1.87 -15.10 -3.44
C ARG A 150 -1.60 -13.59 -3.50
N ASP A 151 -1.48 -12.95 -2.35
CA ASP A 151 -1.26 -11.50 -2.28
C ASP A 151 0.21 -11.15 -2.56
N GLU A 152 1.15 -11.99 -2.17
CA GLU A 152 2.55 -11.87 -2.58
C GLU A 152 2.73 -12.03 -4.10
N ILE A 153 2.04 -12.98 -4.73
CA ILE A 153 2.04 -13.12 -6.21
C ILE A 153 1.51 -11.85 -6.89
N LYS A 154 0.42 -11.27 -6.37
CA LYS A 154 -0.13 -10.01 -6.91
C LYS A 154 0.88 -8.88 -6.76
N LYS A 155 1.45 -8.72 -5.56
CA LYS A 155 2.48 -7.71 -5.28
C LYS A 155 3.70 -7.90 -6.19
N LEU A 156 4.14 -9.15 -6.40
CA LEU A 156 5.25 -9.47 -7.30
C LEU A 156 4.97 -9.04 -8.75
N ILE A 157 3.76 -9.27 -9.25
CA ILE A 157 3.35 -8.83 -10.59
C ILE A 157 3.33 -7.30 -10.69
N GLU A 158 2.74 -6.62 -9.72
CA GLU A 158 2.59 -5.16 -9.70
C GLU A 158 3.94 -4.46 -9.56
N THR A 159 4.83 -4.97 -8.70
CA THR A 159 6.21 -4.47 -8.53
C THR A 159 7.04 -4.62 -9.82
N ASN A 160 6.67 -5.55 -10.70
CA ASN A 160 7.32 -5.72 -11.99
C ASN A 160 6.58 -5.06 -13.17
N GLY A 161 5.67 -4.12 -12.88
CA GLY A 161 4.97 -3.30 -13.89
C GLY A 161 3.76 -3.98 -14.53
N GLY A 162 3.36 -5.18 -14.07
CA GLY A 162 2.18 -5.89 -14.54
C GLY A 162 0.90 -5.37 -13.88
N LYS A 163 -0.24 -5.56 -14.52
CA LYS A 163 -1.56 -5.22 -13.97
C LYS A 163 -2.29 -6.47 -13.50
N VAL A 164 -2.77 -6.48 -12.25
CA VAL A 164 -3.58 -7.57 -11.71
C VAL A 164 -5.07 -7.25 -11.84
N SER A 165 -5.85 -8.24 -12.29
CA SER A 165 -7.31 -8.17 -12.42
C SER A 165 -7.98 -9.31 -11.66
N SER A 166 -9.18 -9.07 -11.13
CA SER A 166 -9.95 -10.08 -10.39
C SER A 166 -10.62 -11.12 -11.31
N SER A 167 -10.90 -10.75 -12.56
CA SER A 167 -11.63 -11.55 -13.52
C SER A 167 -10.91 -11.67 -14.87
N ILE A 168 -11.07 -12.81 -15.52
CA ILE A 168 -10.52 -13.08 -16.86
C ILE A 168 -11.35 -12.36 -17.92
N SER A 169 -10.67 -11.70 -18.86
CA SER A 169 -11.25 -11.04 -20.02
C SER A 169 -10.32 -11.19 -21.23
N SER A 170 -10.76 -10.76 -22.41
CA SER A 170 -9.92 -10.74 -23.62
C SER A 170 -8.67 -9.88 -23.52
N LYS A 171 -8.59 -9.00 -22.49
CA LYS A 171 -7.41 -8.18 -22.19
C LYS A 171 -6.42 -8.86 -21.24
N THR A 172 -6.75 -10.04 -20.71
CA THR A 172 -5.87 -10.80 -19.82
C THR A 172 -4.76 -11.45 -20.63
N THR A 173 -3.50 -11.19 -20.26
CA THR A 173 -2.33 -11.78 -20.92
C THR A 173 -2.01 -13.15 -20.36
N PHE A 174 -2.05 -13.30 -19.04
CA PHE A 174 -1.72 -14.55 -18.35
C PHE A 174 -2.70 -14.86 -17.22
N LEU A 175 -2.98 -16.15 -17.03
CA LEU A 175 -3.58 -16.67 -15.80
C LEU A 175 -2.49 -17.40 -15.00
N VAL A 176 -2.11 -16.82 -13.83
CA VAL A 176 -1.20 -17.49 -12.89
C VAL A 176 -2.02 -18.48 -12.08
N ALA A 177 -1.71 -19.76 -12.25
CA ALA A 177 -2.46 -20.87 -11.69
C ALA A 177 -1.65 -21.61 -10.63
N GLY A 178 -2.17 -21.62 -9.39
CA GLY A 178 -1.72 -22.54 -8.33
C GLY A 178 -2.54 -23.81 -8.30
N SER A 179 -2.26 -24.69 -7.32
CA SER A 179 -3.07 -25.86 -7.03
C SER A 179 -4.51 -25.45 -6.66
N ASN A 180 -5.47 -26.36 -6.92
CA ASN A 180 -6.89 -26.12 -6.63
C ASN A 180 -7.48 -24.86 -7.29
N MET A 181 -6.99 -24.51 -8.50
CA MET A 181 -7.61 -23.46 -9.30
C MET A 181 -9.04 -23.87 -9.67
N GLY A 182 -10.00 -22.96 -9.47
CA GLY A 182 -11.40 -23.23 -9.79
C GLY A 182 -11.62 -23.52 -11.28
N PRO A 183 -12.43 -24.54 -11.64
CA PRO A 183 -12.64 -24.99 -13.03
C PRO A 183 -13.17 -23.88 -13.95
N SER A 184 -14.04 -23.02 -13.46
CA SER A 184 -14.60 -21.89 -14.21
C SER A 184 -13.55 -20.92 -14.76
N LYS A 185 -12.47 -20.67 -14.01
CA LYS A 185 -11.39 -19.81 -14.49
C LYS A 185 -10.53 -20.51 -15.54
N LYS A 186 -10.31 -21.82 -15.37
CA LYS A 186 -9.59 -22.64 -16.34
C LYS A 186 -10.30 -22.64 -17.68
N GLU A 187 -11.58 -23.04 -17.71
CA GLU A 187 -12.42 -23.07 -18.90
C GLU A 187 -12.47 -21.70 -19.61
N LYS A 188 -12.57 -20.62 -18.84
CA LYS A 188 -12.62 -19.27 -19.41
C LYS A 188 -11.28 -18.85 -20.03
N ALA A 189 -10.16 -19.24 -19.43
CA ALA A 189 -8.83 -18.97 -19.97
C ALA A 189 -8.61 -19.78 -21.28
N GLU A 190 -8.97 -21.05 -21.31
CA GLU A 190 -8.90 -21.91 -22.49
C GLU A 190 -9.79 -21.36 -23.62
N LYS A 191 -11.03 -20.99 -23.32
CA LYS A 191 -11.97 -20.41 -24.31
C LYS A 191 -11.47 -19.11 -24.94
N LEU A 192 -10.70 -18.31 -24.19
CA LEU A 192 -10.14 -17.04 -24.65
C LEU A 192 -8.68 -17.17 -25.12
N ASN A 193 -8.13 -18.39 -25.22
CA ASN A 193 -6.75 -18.68 -25.56
C ASN A 193 -5.72 -17.91 -24.69
N ILE A 194 -6.03 -17.74 -23.39
CA ILE A 194 -5.16 -17.07 -22.43
C ILE A 194 -4.15 -18.08 -21.90
N LYS A 195 -2.88 -17.73 -21.97
CA LYS A 195 -1.80 -18.59 -21.48
C LYS A 195 -1.91 -18.77 -19.98
N ILE A 196 -1.96 -20.02 -19.52
CA ILE A 196 -1.91 -20.39 -18.11
C ILE A 196 -0.45 -20.65 -17.76
N ILE A 197 0.04 -19.99 -16.70
CA ILE A 197 1.40 -20.15 -16.22
C ILE A 197 1.41 -20.52 -14.73
N SER A 198 2.43 -21.27 -14.33
CA SER A 198 2.69 -21.62 -12.94
C SER A 198 3.39 -20.49 -12.18
N GLU A 199 3.51 -20.65 -10.87
CA GLU A 199 4.31 -19.79 -9.99
C GLU A 199 5.78 -19.69 -10.45
N THR A 200 6.39 -20.83 -10.79
CA THR A 200 7.76 -20.91 -11.28
C THR A 200 7.93 -20.23 -12.64
N GLU A 201 6.97 -20.38 -13.54
CA GLU A 201 7.02 -19.70 -14.84
C GLU A 201 6.87 -18.18 -14.70
N LEU A 202 6.08 -17.70 -13.73
CA LEU A 202 5.99 -16.28 -13.42
C LEU A 202 7.33 -15.73 -12.91
N THR A 203 7.98 -16.43 -11.98
CA THR A 203 9.30 -16.01 -11.47
C THR A 203 10.37 -16.03 -12.54
N ASN A 204 10.38 -17.01 -13.44
CA ASN A 204 11.28 -17.07 -14.59
C ASN A 204 11.00 -15.92 -15.57
N LEU A 205 9.74 -15.56 -15.79
CA LEU A 205 9.36 -14.43 -16.64
C LEU A 205 9.89 -13.10 -16.08
N ILE A 206 9.89 -12.96 -14.76
CA ILE A 206 10.39 -11.76 -14.07
C ILE A 206 11.93 -11.72 -14.06
N SER A 207 12.59 -12.85 -13.87
CA SER A 207 14.07 -12.93 -13.86
C SER A 207 14.71 -12.82 -15.26
N GLY A 208 13.91 -12.66 -16.32
CA GLY A 208 14.40 -12.57 -17.68
C GLY A 208 14.92 -13.90 -18.24
N GLN A 209 14.71 -15.01 -17.53
CA GLN A 209 15.00 -16.34 -18.05
C GLN A 209 13.90 -16.69 -19.07
N ASN A 210 14.28 -16.83 -20.34
CA ASN A 210 13.37 -17.19 -21.41
C ASN A 210 12.62 -18.49 -21.06
N LEU A 211 11.29 -18.43 -21.09
CA LEU A 211 10.48 -19.62 -21.15
C LEU A 211 10.87 -20.35 -22.45
N LEU A 212 11.65 -21.41 -22.33
CA LEU A 212 11.89 -22.32 -23.44
C LEU A 212 10.54 -22.93 -23.82
N PHE A 213 10.04 -22.55 -25.00
CA PHE A 213 8.85 -23.11 -25.63
C PHE A 213 9.23 -24.32 -26.49
#